data_6a7f452ef7879ca876d34c28f96db664
#
_entry.id   6a7f452ef7879ca876d34c28f96db664
#
_cell.length_a   1.000
_cell.length_b   1.000
_cell.length_c   1.000
_cell.angle_alpha   90.00
_cell.angle_beta   90.00
_cell.angle_gamma   90.00
#
_symmetry.space_group_name_H-M   'P 1'
#
loop_
_entity.id
_entity.type
_entity.pdbx_description
1 polymer ?
#
loop_
_entity_poly.entity_id
_entity_poly.type
_entity_poly.pdbx_seq_one_letter_code
_entity_poly.pdbx_strand_id
1 'polypeptide(L)'
;NIPQVIGYESARYIQKNFPNVNVLMLTMYDSELSLIRLLQAGVKGFLKKDIHPSELKFAIHSVMKAGYYYSNHTTGKLANLFRSSDEKKNFLQNVMLTEQELEFLKLACSDLTYKEVAQKMNLNPRSVDNLRDQLFTKLDVKSRVGLAMVAIKSGIVTF
;
A
#
# COMPACT_ATOMS: atom_id res chain seq x y z
N ASN A 1 -16.41 -7.54 6.27
CA ASN A 1 -15.15 -6.80 6.04
C ASN A 1 -14.03 -7.80 5.80
N ILE A 2 -13.56 -7.88 4.57
CA ILE A 2 -12.32 -8.60 4.27
C ILE A 2 -11.19 -7.64 4.68
N PRO A 3 -10.30 -8.01 5.59
CA PRO A 3 -9.17 -7.16 5.94
C PRO A 3 -8.36 -6.80 4.69
N GLN A 4 -7.95 -5.56 4.54
CA GLN A 4 -7.24 -5.11 3.32
C GLN A 4 -5.88 -5.80 3.12
N VAL A 5 -5.27 -6.27 4.19
CA VAL A 5 -4.07 -7.10 4.14
C VAL A 5 -4.32 -8.35 3.29
N ILE A 6 -5.49 -8.98 3.45
CA ILE A 6 -5.90 -10.14 2.63
C ILE A 6 -6.05 -9.74 1.16
N GLY A 7 -6.61 -8.56 0.87
CA GLY A 7 -6.79 -8.09 -0.51
C GLY A 7 -5.46 -7.89 -1.25
N TYR A 8 -4.50 -7.23 -0.63
CA TYR A 8 -3.17 -7.04 -1.20
C TYR A 8 -2.40 -8.35 -1.37
N GLU A 9 -2.39 -9.19 -0.34
CA GLU A 9 -1.72 -10.48 -0.37
C GLU A 9 -2.37 -11.43 -1.40
N SER A 10 -3.71 -11.40 -1.51
CA SER A 10 -4.44 -12.15 -2.54
C SER A 10 -4.08 -11.68 -3.94
N ALA A 11 -4.02 -10.35 -4.18
CA ALA A 11 -3.62 -9.81 -5.47
C ALA A 11 -2.19 -10.23 -5.85
N ARG A 12 -1.25 -10.14 -4.90
CA ARG A 12 0.14 -10.57 -5.09
C ARG A 12 0.25 -12.07 -5.36
N TYR A 13 -0.52 -12.89 -4.65
CA TYR A 13 -0.57 -14.33 -4.87
C TYR A 13 -1.09 -14.66 -6.27
N ILE A 14 -2.20 -14.03 -6.69
CA ILE A 14 -2.79 -14.22 -8.03
C ILE A 14 -1.79 -13.79 -9.10
N GLN A 15 -1.17 -12.63 -8.96
CA GLN A 15 -0.18 -12.14 -9.92
C GLN A 15 1.00 -13.10 -10.08
N LYS A 16 1.47 -13.68 -8.98
CA LYS A 16 2.61 -14.61 -8.99
C LYS A 16 2.26 -15.97 -9.61
N ASN A 17 1.10 -16.51 -9.28
CA ASN A 17 0.73 -17.90 -9.65
C ASN A 17 -0.17 -17.96 -10.88
N PHE A 18 -0.87 -16.89 -11.21
CA PHE A 18 -1.83 -16.79 -12.31
C PHE A 18 -1.65 -15.48 -13.08
N PRO A 19 -0.51 -15.26 -13.75
CA PRO A 19 -0.16 -13.96 -14.36
C PRO A 19 -1.14 -13.51 -15.44
N ASN A 20 -1.91 -14.41 -16.02
CA ASN A 20 -2.92 -14.11 -17.04
C ASN A 20 -4.27 -13.68 -16.45
N VAL A 21 -4.44 -13.75 -15.13
CA VAL A 21 -5.66 -13.31 -14.46
C VAL A 21 -5.58 -11.80 -14.19
N ASN A 22 -6.55 -11.06 -14.69
CA ASN A 22 -6.68 -9.64 -14.41
C ASN A 22 -7.33 -9.43 -13.05
N VAL A 23 -6.67 -8.69 -12.17
CA VAL A 23 -7.17 -8.36 -10.83
C VAL A 23 -7.69 -6.94 -10.82
N LEU A 24 -8.98 -6.78 -10.51
CA LEU A 24 -9.63 -5.50 -10.26
C LEU A 24 -9.95 -5.40 -8.76
N MET A 25 -9.45 -4.38 -8.08
CA MET A 25 -9.60 -4.22 -6.64
C MET A 25 -10.73 -3.25 -6.30
N LEU A 26 -11.65 -3.67 -5.44
CA LEU A 26 -12.61 -2.77 -4.81
C LEU A 26 -12.10 -2.43 -3.40
N THR A 27 -11.90 -1.14 -3.13
CA THR A 27 -11.29 -0.67 -1.88
C THR A 27 -12.01 0.54 -1.31
N MET A 28 -11.94 0.70 0.01
CA MET A 28 -12.32 1.94 0.70
C MET A 28 -11.13 2.90 0.85
N TYR A 29 -9.92 2.43 0.53
CA TYR A 29 -8.67 3.17 0.75
C TYR A 29 -8.16 3.72 -0.56
N ASP A 30 -8.00 5.04 -0.60
CA ASP A 30 -7.55 5.79 -1.77
C ASP A 30 -6.32 6.66 -1.49
N SER A 31 -5.59 6.37 -0.40
CA SER A 31 -4.32 7.05 -0.12
C SER A 31 -3.30 6.71 -1.20
N GLU A 32 -2.40 7.64 -1.48
CA GLU A 32 -1.34 7.47 -2.48
C GLU A 32 -0.51 6.21 -2.22
N LEU A 33 -0.16 5.96 -0.94
CA LEU A 33 0.58 4.77 -0.54
C LEU A 33 -0.20 3.47 -0.84
N SER A 34 -1.52 3.45 -0.58
CA SER A 34 -2.38 2.30 -0.89
C SER A 34 -2.42 2.02 -2.39
N LEU A 35 -2.56 3.07 -3.21
CA LEU A 35 -2.60 2.96 -4.66
C LEU A 35 -1.30 2.41 -5.23
N ILE A 36 -0.15 2.92 -4.78
CA ILE A 36 1.16 2.42 -5.20
C ILE A 36 1.35 0.95 -4.83
N ARG A 37 0.98 0.56 -3.61
CA ARG A 37 1.07 -0.84 -3.17
C ARG A 37 0.21 -1.78 -4.03
N LEU A 38 -1.01 -1.37 -4.38
CA LEU A 38 -1.88 -2.16 -5.26
C LEU A 38 -1.30 -2.30 -6.67
N LEU A 39 -0.72 -1.24 -7.22
CA LEU A 39 -0.02 -1.31 -8.51
C LEU A 39 1.17 -2.28 -8.45
N GLN A 40 1.97 -2.25 -7.39
CA GLN A 40 3.08 -3.18 -7.17
C GLN A 40 2.62 -4.62 -7.03
N ALA A 41 1.41 -4.85 -6.48
CA ALA A 41 0.79 -6.16 -6.42
C ALA A 41 0.24 -6.67 -7.77
N GLY A 42 0.41 -5.88 -8.84
CA GLY A 42 -0.03 -6.26 -10.20
C GLY A 42 -1.53 -6.08 -10.45
N VAL A 43 -2.22 -5.30 -9.61
CA VAL A 43 -3.63 -4.96 -9.81
C VAL A 43 -3.79 -4.13 -11.08
N LYS A 44 -4.71 -4.53 -11.95
CA LYS A 44 -4.97 -3.88 -13.25
C LYS A 44 -5.93 -2.70 -13.15
N GLY A 45 -6.61 -2.56 -12.02
CA GLY A 45 -7.46 -1.43 -11.75
C GLY A 45 -8.00 -1.47 -10.32
N PHE A 46 -8.44 -0.32 -9.84
CA PHE A 46 -9.08 -0.22 -8.55
C PHE A 46 -10.20 0.81 -8.57
N LEU A 47 -11.22 0.51 -7.79
CA LEU A 47 -12.46 1.24 -7.66
C LEU A 47 -12.79 1.41 -6.19
N LYS A 48 -13.53 2.45 -5.85
CA LYS A 48 -14.11 2.56 -4.51
C LYS A 48 -15.23 1.53 -4.34
N LYS A 49 -15.44 1.05 -3.12
CA LYS A 49 -16.52 0.09 -2.83
C LYS A 49 -17.93 0.66 -2.98
N ASP A 50 -18.06 1.96 -2.95
CA ASP A 50 -19.34 2.71 -3.04
C ASP A 50 -19.68 3.19 -4.47
N ILE A 51 -19.01 2.66 -5.50
CA ILE A 51 -19.28 2.98 -6.88
C ILE A 51 -20.63 2.48 -7.37
N HIS A 52 -21.15 3.14 -8.40
CA HIS A 52 -22.35 2.67 -9.10
C HIS A 52 -22.05 1.39 -9.89
N PRO A 53 -22.98 0.41 -9.96
CA PRO A 53 -22.78 -0.84 -10.70
C PRO A 53 -22.39 -0.68 -12.18
N SER A 54 -22.85 0.40 -12.82
CA SER A 54 -22.47 0.72 -14.21
C SER A 54 -20.98 1.02 -14.35
N GLU A 55 -20.37 1.68 -13.36
CA GLU A 55 -18.93 1.97 -13.37
C GLU A 55 -18.12 0.67 -13.19
N LEU A 56 -18.57 -0.23 -12.33
CA LEU A 56 -17.95 -1.55 -12.19
C LEU A 56 -17.98 -2.33 -13.51
N LYS A 57 -19.13 -2.36 -14.17
CA LYS A 57 -19.28 -2.99 -15.49
C LYS A 57 -18.34 -2.38 -16.52
N PHE A 58 -18.25 -1.06 -16.56
CA PHE A 58 -17.35 -0.34 -17.47
C PHE A 58 -15.88 -0.66 -17.16
N ALA A 59 -15.49 -0.69 -15.87
CA ALA A 59 -14.15 -1.03 -15.44
C ALA A 59 -13.75 -2.45 -15.87
N ILE A 60 -14.64 -3.43 -15.70
CA ILE A 60 -14.40 -4.82 -16.12
C ILE A 60 -14.15 -4.86 -17.64
N HIS A 61 -15.01 -4.22 -18.45
CA HIS A 61 -14.80 -4.17 -19.89
C HIS A 61 -13.51 -3.47 -20.28
N SER A 62 -13.14 -2.39 -19.59
CA SER A 62 -11.89 -1.65 -19.84
C SER A 62 -10.67 -2.51 -19.54
N VAL A 63 -10.67 -3.23 -18.42
CA VAL A 63 -9.56 -4.15 -18.07
C VAL A 63 -9.44 -5.27 -19.10
N MET A 64 -10.56 -5.82 -19.57
CA MET A 64 -10.54 -6.89 -20.59
C MET A 64 -10.07 -6.39 -21.94
N LYS A 65 -10.41 -5.16 -22.34
CA LYS A 65 -10.09 -4.60 -23.66
C LYS A 65 -8.74 -3.90 -23.69
N ALA A 66 -8.45 -3.06 -22.68
CA ALA A 66 -7.27 -2.20 -22.63
C ALA A 66 -6.18 -2.72 -21.68
N GLY A 67 -6.50 -3.71 -20.84
CA GLY A 67 -5.59 -4.27 -19.86
C GLY A 67 -5.53 -3.54 -18.52
N TYR A 68 -6.25 -2.41 -18.38
CA TYR A 68 -6.28 -1.64 -17.12
C TYR A 68 -7.52 -0.76 -17.03
N TYR A 69 -7.83 -0.31 -15.80
CA TYR A 69 -8.82 0.73 -15.53
C TYR A 69 -8.42 1.57 -14.31
N TYR A 70 -8.35 2.88 -14.49
CA TYR A 70 -8.16 3.85 -13.41
C TYR A 70 -9.14 5.00 -13.59
N SER A 71 -9.85 5.36 -12.51
CA SER A 71 -10.73 6.54 -12.55
C SER A 71 -9.91 7.82 -12.75
N ASN A 72 -10.57 8.89 -13.24
CA ASN A 72 -9.90 10.19 -13.42
C ASN A 72 -9.29 10.73 -12.12
N HIS A 73 -9.99 10.54 -11.00
CA HIS A 73 -9.48 10.92 -9.67
C HIS A 73 -8.18 10.17 -9.31
N THR A 74 -8.15 8.87 -9.54
CA THR A 74 -6.99 8.03 -9.31
C THR A 74 -5.83 8.39 -10.24
N THR A 75 -6.13 8.57 -11.53
CA THR A 75 -5.14 8.99 -12.52
C THR A 75 -4.55 10.34 -12.16
N GLY A 76 -5.37 11.28 -11.68
CA GLY A 76 -4.92 12.59 -11.20
C GLY A 76 -3.98 12.49 -10.01
N LYS A 77 -4.31 11.66 -9.01
CA LYS A 77 -3.43 11.40 -7.86
C LYS A 77 -2.07 10.81 -8.30
N LEU A 78 -2.11 9.78 -9.13
CA LEU A 78 -0.90 9.15 -9.64
C LEU A 78 -0.07 10.12 -10.51
N ALA A 79 -0.72 10.86 -11.40
CA ALA A 79 -0.04 11.84 -12.26
C ALA A 79 0.64 12.94 -11.43
N ASN A 80 0.03 13.40 -10.34
CA ASN A 80 0.64 14.36 -9.44
C ASN A 80 1.87 13.83 -8.73
N LEU A 81 1.92 12.53 -8.44
CA LEU A 81 3.11 11.87 -7.88
C LEU A 81 4.28 11.87 -8.88
N PHE A 82 3.99 11.79 -10.18
CA PHE A 82 5.01 11.73 -11.23
C PHE A 82 5.41 13.09 -11.83
N ARG A 83 4.55 14.13 -11.71
CA ARG A 83 4.76 15.44 -12.35
C ARG A 83 5.77 16.36 -11.68
N SER A 84 6.16 16.11 -10.49
CA SER A 84 7.03 17.04 -9.79
C SER A 84 8.46 16.55 -9.77
N SER A 85 9.35 17.51 -10.07
CA SER A 85 10.80 17.56 -9.95
C SER A 85 11.49 16.49 -9.07
N ASP A 86 12.79 16.38 -9.18
CA ASP A 86 13.69 15.43 -8.48
C ASP A 86 13.40 15.16 -7.00
N GLU A 87 12.76 16.09 -6.29
CA GLU A 87 12.28 15.89 -4.92
C GLU A 87 11.19 14.80 -4.79
N LYS A 88 10.35 14.61 -5.82
CA LYS A 88 9.28 13.58 -5.78
C LYS A 88 9.66 12.27 -6.47
N LYS A 89 10.71 12.22 -7.27
CA LYS A 89 11.37 10.94 -7.61
C LYS A 89 11.92 10.29 -6.35
N ASN A 90 12.50 11.10 -5.46
CA ASN A 90 12.84 10.67 -4.11
C ASN A 90 11.62 10.26 -3.28
N PHE A 91 10.47 10.93 -3.46
CA PHE A 91 9.22 10.56 -2.79
C PHE A 91 8.73 9.18 -3.22
N LEU A 92 8.72 8.84 -4.52
CA LEU A 92 8.31 7.52 -5.00
C LEU A 92 9.24 6.42 -4.49
N GLN A 93 10.54 6.63 -4.49
CA GLN A 93 11.50 5.71 -3.88
C GLN A 93 11.31 5.62 -2.37
N ASN A 94 10.93 6.72 -1.72
CA ASN A 94 10.69 6.77 -0.29
C ASN A 94 9.33 6.19 0.11
N VAL A 95 8.31 6.21 -0.75
CA VAL A 95 6.99 5.63 -0.47
C VAL A 95 6.93 4.12 -0.73
N MET A 96 7.87 3.59 -1.51
CA MET A 96 8.01 2.14 -1.70
C MET A 96 8.55 1.47 -0.43
N LEU A 97 7.65 0.92 0.36
CA LEU A 97 8.02 0.17 1.56
C LEU A 97 8.53 -1.22 1.19
N THR A 98 9.69 -1.58 1.72
CA THR A 98 10.21 -2.95 1.64
C THR A 98 9.37 -3.91 2.48
N GLU A 99 9.51 -5.21 2.27
CA GLU A 99 8.82 -6.22 3.08
C GLU A 99 9.18 -6.09 4.57
N GLN A 100 10.44 -5.81 4.87
CA GLN A 100 10.92 -5.60 6.24
C GLN A 100 10.32 -4.35 6.89
N GLU A 101 10.21 -3.24 6.14
CA GLU A 101 9.55 -2.02 6.60
C GLU A 101 8.05 -2.23 6.83
N LEU A 102 7.39 -3.01 5.97
CA LEU A 102 5.98 -3.37 6.13
C LEU A 102 5.76 -4.25 7.37
N GLU A 103 6.62 -5.24 7.60
CA GLU A 103 6.55 -6.09 8.79
C GLU A 103 6.76 -5.27 10.07
N PHE A 104 7.80 -4.42 10.08
CA PHE A 104 8.01 -3.52 11.20
C PHE A 104 6.80 -2.61 11.45
N LEU A 105 6.24 -2.03 10.40
CA LEU A 105 5.11 -1.12 10.52
C LEU A 105 3.86 -1.82 11.10
N LYS A 106 3.60 -3.07 10.69
CA LYS A 106 2.55 -3.91 11.27
C LYS A 106 2.78 -4.16 12.76
N LEU A 107 4.01 -4.54 13.14
CA LEU A 107 4.37 -4.79 14.54
C LEU A 107 4.38 -3.52 15.38
N ALA A 108 4.76 -2.38 14.80
CA ALA A 108 4.72 -1.09 15.48
C ALA A 108 3.29 -0.63 15.82
N CYS A 109 2.27 -1.16 15.15
CA CYS A 109 0.86 -0.89 15.44
C CYS A 109 0.29 -1.74 16.59
N SER A 110 1.07 -2.66 17.15
CA SER A 110 0.69 -3.47 18.31
C SER A 110 1.18 -2.83 19.62
N ASP A 111 0.92 -3.45 20.73
CA ASP A 111 1.40 -3.06 22.07
C ASP A 111 2.84 -3.52 22.40
N LEU A 112 3.50 -4.22 21.46
CA LEU A 112 4.87 -4.70 21.62
C LEU A 112 5.86 -3.56 21.80
N THR A 113 6.80 -3.72 22.69
CA THR A 113 7.98 -2.84 22.78
C THR A 113 8.90 -3.04 21.57
N TYR A 114 9.75 -2.08 21.23
CA TYR A 114 10.70 -2.24 20.13
C TYR A 114 11.68 -3.39 20.36
N LYS A 115 11.97 -3.76 21.61
CA LYS A 115 12.76 -4.95 21.94
C LYS A 115 12.05 -6.25 21.54
N GLU A 116 10.75 -6.33 21.79
CA GLU A 116 9.93 -7.49 21.40
C GLU A 116 9.71 -7.51 19.87
N VAL A 117 9.57 -6.35 19.24
CA VAL A 117 9.55 -6.23 17.77
C VAL A 117 10.86 -6.78 17.19
N ALA A 118 12.01 -6.42 17.76
CA ALA A 118 13.30 -6.94 17.33
C ALA A 118 13.37 -8.48 17.43
N GLN A 119 12.88 -9.04 18.52
CA GLN A 119 12.81 -10.50 18.70
C GLN A 119 11.91 -11.16 17.64
N LYS A 120 10.72 -10.61 17.39
CA LYS A 120 9.79 -11.15 16.38
C LYS A 120 10.33 -11.09 14.96
N MET A 121 11.06 -10.03 14.63
CA MET A 121 11.70 -9.85 13.32
C MET A 121 13.04 -10.59 13.17
N ASN A 122 13.52 -11.26 14.21
CA ASN A 122 14.87 -11.84 14.27
C ASN A 122 15.98 -10.81 13.96
N LEU A 123 15.82 -9.59 14.46
CA LEU A 123 16.76 -8.49 14.30
C LEU A 123 17.37 -8.13 15.66
N ASN A 124 18.55 -7.50 15.62
CA ASN A 124 19.07 -6.87 16.82
C ASN A 124 18.34 -5.54 17.10
N PRO A 125 18.28 -5.09 18.37
CA PRO A 125 17.58 -3.86 18.74
C PRO A 125 18.05 -2.62 17.97
N ARG A 126 19.34 -2.50 17.68
CA ARG A 126 19.93 -1.37 16.94
C ARG A 126 19.42 -1.34 15.48
N SER A 127 19.24 -2.50 14.86
CA SER A 127 18.65 -2.58 13.50
C SER A 127 17.19 -2.12 13.49
N VAL A 128 16.44 -2.43 14.56
CA VAL A 128 15.06 -1.97 14.71
C VAL A 128 14.97 -0.46 14.94
N ASP A 129 15.88 0.10 15.75
CA ASP A 129 15.97 1.54 15.93
C ASP A 129 16.28 2.26 14.61
N ASN A 130 17.25 1.75 13.83
CA ASN A 130 17.56 2.30 12.51
C ASN A 130 16.35 2.22 11.56
N LEU A 131 15.65 1.09 11.55
CA LEU A 131 14.47 0.87 10.71
C LEU A 131 13.34 1.84 11.09
N ARG A 132 13.12 2.05 12.39
CA ARG A 132 12.18 3.05 12.91
C ARG A 132 12.53 4.45 12.41
N ASP A 133 13.78 4.86 12.56
CA ASP A 133 14.22 6.21 12.22
C ASP A 133 14.14 6.46 10.71
N GLN A 134 14.48 5.45 9.90
CA GLN A 134 14.27 5.47 8.46
C GLN A 134 12.80 5.65 8.11
N LEU A 135 11.90 4.90 8.77
CA LEU A 135 10.46 5.00 8.53
C LEU A 135 9.88 6.34 9.01
N PHE A 136 10.39 6.90 10.11
CA PHE A 136 10.00 8.24 10.54
C PHE A 136 10.30 9.28 9.46
N THR A 137 11.49 9.23 8.89
CA THR A 137 11.90 10.13 7.79
C THR A 137 11.09 9.85 6.53
N LYS A 138 10.97 8.59 6.14
CA LYS A 138 10.35 8.13 4.90
C LYS A 138 8.84 8.44 4.83
N LEU A 139 8.15 8.35 5.96
CA LEU A 139 6.71 8.58 6.07
C LEU A 139 6.35 9.98 6.62
N ASP A 140 7.38 10.81 6.86
CA ASP A 140 7.24 12.15 7.44
C ASP A 140 6.42 12.15 8.75
N VAL A 141 6.79 11.26 9.67
CA VAL A 141 6.18 11.14 11.00
C VAL A 141 7.25 11.21 12.08
N LYS A 142 6.87 11.60 13.30
CA LYS A 142 7.80 11.83 14.41
C LYS A 142 7.56 10.92 15.62
N SER A 143 6.63 9.98 15.50
CA SER A 143 6.26 9.13 16.62
C SER A 143 5.71 7.78 16.16
N ARG A 144 5.70 6.80 17.09
CA ARG A 144 5.05 5.52 16.87
C ARG A 144 3.56 5.65 16.55
N VAL A 145 2.88 6.60 17.18
CA VAL A 145 1.48 6.91 16.88
C VAL A 145 1.34 7.41 15.45
N GLY A 146 2.26 8.24 14.96
CA GLY A 146 2.32 8.68 13.57
C GLY A 146 2.45 7.51 12.61
N LEU A 147 3.34 6.54 12.90
CA LEU A 147 3.46 5.31 12.10
C LEU A 147 2.15 4.52 12.07
N ALA A 148 1.51 4.33 13.23
CA ALA A 148 0.24 3.61 13.32
C ALA A 148 -0.86 4.31 12.51
N MET A 149 -0.96 5.64 12.58
CA MET A 149 -1.94 6.41 11.80
C MET A 149 -1.71 6.27 10.28
N VAL A 150 -0.45 6.27 9.82
CA VAL A 150 -0.13 6.03 8.42
C VAL A 150 -0.50 4.61 8.02
N ALA A 151 -0.16 3.62 8.85
CA ALA A 151 -0.47 2.21 8.59
C ALA A 151 -1.98 1.97 8.45
N ILE A 152 -2.79 2.56 9.33
CA ILE A 152 -4.26 2.48 9.29
C ILE A 152 -4.81 3.18 8.05
N LYS A 153 -4.43 4.44 7.81
CA LYS A 153 -4.89 5.22 6.65
C LYS A 153 -4.54 4.57 5.32
N SER A 154 -3.43 3.85 5.27
CA SER A 154 -2.97 3.13 4.09
C SER A 154 -3.47 1.69 4.02
N GLY A 155 -4.27 1.26 5.01
CA GLY A 155 -4.80 -0.10 5.10
C GLY A 155 -3.74 -1.19 5.22
N ILE A 156 -2.56 -0.86 5.75
CA ILE A 156 -1.52 -1.82 6.09
C ILE A 156 -1.95 -2.63 7.32
N VAL A 157 -2.66 -1.96 8.23
CA VAL A 157 -3.27 -2.54 9.42
C VAL A 157 -4.74 -2.13 9.47
N THR A 158 -5.60 -3.06 9.84
CA THR A 158 -7.04 -2.86 10.10
C THR A 158 -7.34 -3.30 11.52
N PHE A 159 -8.22 -2.59 12.20
CA PHE A 159 -8.78 -2.96 13.49
C PHE A 159 -10.18 -3.52 13.34
#